data_59a559296e4be88f5d3aee1cc32cfc25
#
_entry.id   59a559296e4be88f5d3aee1cc32cfc25
#
_cell.length_a   1.000
_cell.length_b   1.000
_cell.length_c   1.000
_cell.angle_alpha   90.00
_cell.angle_beta   90.00
_cell.angle_gamma   90.00
#
_symmetry.space_group_name_H-M   'P 1'
#
loop_
_entity.id
_entity.type
_entity.pdbx_description
1 polymer ?
#
loop_
_entity_poly.entity_id
_entity_poly.type
_entity_poly.pdbx_seq_one_letter_code
_entity_poly.pdbx_strand_id
1 'polypeptide(L)'
;MKLHNLIIGTLLGAFTATSCNKEDVASIDESKIKSVSDFTDSRDGKTYRCVQIGDQIWMVDNLAYFLPGGVTEGCYTWEQEYFDLTDFEFSKAAFSEVYNKVTDNPDYAGYKGYLSYYTSGRYTQQQFVDMLAYWPDFQKALKDEMDAYKANLPVSDFEKYEASNRQYSKKYGYLYSLEGARKAAPEGWRIPSDNDWKKLESVLGMSDSEINETNAWRGEGCGTYLKEGGAALFNAQMGGCEAYSAVRYEWIRQGECGYYWTNEEWETEVAGSSSSSSSDSSSSSNGSSSESGSDKETAQSIVKEGIVRQIAIFSSKIWRGTTLLGNKDRDVAYSVRCVKDAN
;
A
#
# COMPACT_ATOMS: atom_id res chain seq x y z
N MET A 1 59.92 -61.97 0.78
CA MET A 1 58.59 -61.37 0.78
C MET A 1 58.27 -60.96 2.21
N LYS A 2 58.39 -59.67 2.53
CA LYS A 2 58.08 -59.13 3.86
C LYS A 2 56.84 -58.25 3.75
N LEU A 3 55.75 -58.61 4.47
CA LEU A 3 54.54 -57.80 4.62
C LEU A 3 54.87 -56.63 5.53
N HIS A 4 54.53 -55.43 5.10
CA HIS A 4 54.53 -54.24 5.95
C HIS A 4 53.14 -54.02 6.43
N ASN A 5 52.92 -54.05 7.73
CA ASN A 5 51.71 -53.68 8.38
C ASN A 5 51.61 -52.11 8.43
N LEU A 6 50.58 -51.56 7.81
CA LEU A 6 50.27 -50.19 7.89
C LEU A 6 49.25 -49.98 9.03
N ILE A 7 49.66 -49.28 10.06
CA ILE A 7 48.78 -48.88 11.19
C ILE A 7 48.01 -47.64 10.76
N ILE A 8 46.69 -47.75 10.61
CA ILE A 8 45.79 -46.62 10.39
C ILE A 8 45.37 -46.11 11.76
N GLY A 9 45.90 -44.95 12.14
CA GLY A 9 45.50 -44.24 13.33
C GLY A 9 44.13 -43.55 13.09
N THR A 10 43.13 -44.00 13.80
CA THR A 10 41.80 -43.37 13.85
C THR A 10 41.86 -42.08 14.67
N LEU A 11 41.86 -40.95 13.99
CA LEU A 11 41.64 -39.62 14.64
C LEU A 11 40.15 -39.49 14.96
N LEU A 12 39.77 -39.68 16.21
CA LEU A 12 38.45 -39.30 16.71
C LEU A 12 38.40 -37.76 16.80
N GLY A 13 37.92 -37.11 15.75
CA GLY A 13 37.52 -35.71 15.82
C GLY A 13 36.23 -35.57 16.63
N ALA A 14 36.32 -34.95 17.78
CA ALA A 14 35.12 -34.50 18.53
C ALA A 14 34.41 -33.45 17.70
N PHE A 15 33.35 -33.83 17.00
CA PHE A 15 32.38 -32.89 16.47
C PHE A 15 31.64 -32.28 17.67
N THR A 16 32.01 -31.07 18.08
CA THR A 16 31.14 -30.21 18.88
C THR A 16 29.93 -29.87 18.01
N ALA A 17 28.82 -30.54 18.28
CA ALA A 17 27.55 -30.15 17.72
C ALA A 17 27.28 -28.71 18.21
N THR A 18 27.49 -27.72 17.33
CA THR A 18 26.94 -26.40 17.51
C THR A 18 25.44 -26.60 17.51
N SER A 19 24.82 -26.48 18.68
CA SER A 19 23.37 -26.42 18.82
C SER A 19 22.90 -25.24 17.96
N CYS A 20 22.38 -25.53 16.75
CA CYS A 20 21.48 -24.62 16.09
C CYS A 20 20.34 -24.43 17.09
N ASN A 21 20.18 -23.26 17.66
CA ASN A 21 18.95 -22.86 18.31
C ASN A 21 17.86 -22.99 17.25
N LYS A 22 17.12 -24.11 17.27
CA LYS A 22 15.84 -24.19 16.61
C LYS A 22 14.98 -23.14 17.32
N GLU A 23 14.60 -22.09 16.63
CA GLU A 23 13.52 -21.22 17.14
C GLU A 23 12.35 -22.15 17.46
N ASP A 24 11.83 -22.05 18.67
CA ASP A 24 10.69 -22.86 19.10
C ASP A 24 9.51 -22.47 18.21
N VAL A 25 8.95 -23.45 17.49
CA VAL A 25 7.77 -23.23 16.65
C VAL A 25 6.60 -22.90 17.54
N ALA A 26 5.96 -21.76 17.31
CA ALA A 26 4.78 -21.33 18.04
C ALA A 26 3.69 -22.41 18.00
N SER A 27 2.98 -22.61 19.10
CA SER A 27 1.90 -23.56 19.21
C SER A 27 0.58 -22.83 19.36
N ILE A 28 -0.29 -22.94 18.34
CA ILE A 28 -1.62 -22.33 18.33
C ILE A 28 -2.53 -22.97 19.38
N ASP A 29 -3.31 -22.14 20.09
CA ASP A 29 -4.37 -22.60 20.97
C ASP A 29 -5.69 -22.78 20.18
N GLU A 30 -5.85 -23.95 19.56
CA GLU A 30 -7.01 -24.27 18.73
C GLU A 30 -8.35 -24.21 19.50
N SER A 31 -8.33 -24.35 20.84
CA SER A 31 -9.55 -24.23 21.66
C SER A 31 -10.19 -22.84 21.61
N LYS A 32 -9.38 -21.83 21.22
CA LYS A 32 -9.79 -20.43 21.04
C LYS A 32 -10.21 -20.09 19.61
N ILE A 33 -10.18 -21.06 18.68
CA ILE A 33 -10.62 -20.88 17.29
C ILE A 33 -12.01 -21.47 17.13
N LYS A 34 -12.98 -20.64 16.68
CA LYS A 34 -14.37 -21.08 16.51
C LYS A 34 -14.95 -20.54 15.21
N SER A 35 -15.63 -21.39 14.46
CA SER A 35 -16.48 -20.95 13.36
C SER A 35 -17.68 -20.16 13.92
N VAL A 36 -17.98 -19.04 13.27
CA VAL A 36 -19.13 -18.17 13.62
C VAL A 36 -19.92 -17.87 12.35
N SER A 37 -21.11 -17.27 12.51
CA SER A 37 -21.94 -16.88 11.37
C SER A 37 -21.22 -15.81 10.51
N ASP A 38 -21.44 -15.93 9.21
CA ASP A 38 -20.98 -14.95 8.25
C ASP A 38 -21.64 -13.58 8.48
N PHE A 39 -20.98 -12.54 8.04
CA PHE A 39 -21.49 -11.17 8.07
C PHE A 39 -21.87 -10.71 6.66
N THR A 40 -23.09 -10.16 6.51
CA THR A 40 -23.49 -9.51 5.26
C THR A 40 -23.51 -8.01 5.45
N ASP A 41 -22.72 -7.30 4.63
CA ASP A 41 -22.69 -5.85 4.60
C ASP A 41 -23.97 -5.33 3.92
N SER A 42 -24.78 -4.60 4.65
CA SER A 42 -26.06 -4.07 4.15
C SER A 42 -25.88 -2.99 3.09
N ARG A 43 -24.69 -2.40 2.97
CA ARG A 43 -24.42 -1.33 2.01
C ARG A 43 -24.34 -1.83 0.56
N ASP A 44 -23.80 -3.04 0.34
CA ASP A 44 -23.61 -3.61 -0.99
C ASP A 44 -24.07 -5.08 -1.13
N GLY A 45 -24.56 -5.68 -0.02
CA GLY A 45 -25.04 -7.06 0.02
C GLY A 45 -23.93 -8.11 0.01
N LYS A 46 -22.65 -7.73 0.09
CA LYS A 46 -21.55 -8.70 0.15
C LYS A 46 -21.53 -9.43 1.47
N THR A 47 -21.27 -10.74 1.39
CA THR A 47 -21.12 -11.60 2.55
C THR A 47 -19.67 -11.94 2.78
N TYR A 48 -19.21 -11.74 4.01
CA TYR A 48 -17.87 -12.04 4.49
C TYR A 48 -17.93 -13.22 5.45
N ARG A 49 -17.11 -14.24 5.19
CA ARG A 49 -16.91 -15.33 6.14
C ARG A 49 -16.25 -14.78 7.39
N CYS A 50 -16.58 -15.35 8.55
CA CYS A 50 -16.06 -14.90 9.83
C CYS A 50 -15.52 -16.07 10.65
N VAL A 51 -14.53 -15.75 11.51
CA VAL A 51 -13.94 -16.68 12.48
C VAL A 51 -13.73 -15.97 13.81
N GLN A 52 -14.05 -16.63 14.91
CA GLN A 52 -13.66 -16.16 16.24
C GLN A 52 -12.26 -16.68 16.57
N ILE A 53 -11.35 -15.76 16.92
CA ILE A 53 -10.00 -16.04 17.39
C ILE A 53 -9.84 -15.36 18.74
N GLY A 54 -9.79 -16.15 19.81
CA GLY A 54 -9.81 -15.63 21.18
C GLY A 54 -11.10 -14.90 21.50
N ASP A 55 -10.97 -13.65 21.93
CA ASP A 55 -12.08 -12.75 22.28
C ASP A 55 -12.53 -11.83 21.10
N GLN A 56 -12.09 -12.15 19.88
CA GLN A 56 -12.33 -11.32 18.70
C GLN A 56 -12.97 -12.13 17.57
N ILE A 57 -13.84 -11.48 16.80
CA ILE A 57 -14.38 -12.02 15.54
C ILE A 57 -13.72 -11.28 14.39
N TRP A 58 -13.06 -12.02 13.51
CA TRP A 58 -12.35 -11.52 12.34
C TRP A 58 -13.07 -11.91 11.06
N MET A 59 -13.11 -11.02 10.08
CA MET A 59 -13.46 -11.42 8.72
C MET A 59 -12.39 -12.37 8.18
N VAL A 60 -12.79 -13.43 7.51
CA VAL A 60 -11.92 -14.39 6.81
C VAL A 60 -11.59 -13.88 5.39
N ASP A 61 -12.44 -13.03 4.86
CA ASP A 61 -12.23 -12.38 3.57
C ASP A 61 -11.72 -10.94 3.75
N ASN A 62 -10.90 -10.45 2.84
CA ASN A 62 -10.50 -9.05 2.85
C ASN A 62 -11.71 -8.16 2.57
N LEU A 63 -11.74 -6.98 3.16
CA LEU A 63 -12.78 -5.99 2.90
C LEU A 63 -12.86 -5.68 1.40
N ALA A 64 -14.07 -5.70 0.87
CA ALA A 64 -14.33 -5.53 -0.55
C ALA A 64 -15.48 -4.53 -0.81
N TYR A 65 -15.67 -3.57 0.10
CA TYR A 65 -16.62 -2.47 -0.10
C TYR A 65 -15.97 -1.39 -0.96
N PHE A 66 -16.54 -1.15 -2.14
CA PHE A 66 -16.07 -0.10 -3.03
C PHE A 66 -16.53 1.27 -2.50
N LEU A 67 -15.59 2.17 -2.25
CA LEU A 67 -15.92 3.56 -1.91
C LEU A 67 -16.38 4.29 -3.18
N PRO A 68 -17.50 5.03 -3.15
CA PRO A 68 -18.07 5.67 -4.34
C PRO A 68 -17.11 6.58 -5.12
N GLY A 69 -16.20 7.27 -4.42
CA GLY A 69 -15.16 8.10 -5.03
C GLY A 69 -13.92 7.33 -5.51
N GLY A 70 -13.88 5.99 -5.34
CA GLY A 70 -12.76 5.18 -5.79
C GLY A 70 -11.41 5.68 -5.26
N VAL A 71 -10.46 5.95 -6.15
CA VAL A 71 -9.10 6.41 -5.81
C VAL A 71 -9.10 7.72 -5.01
N THR A 72 -10.03 8.64 -5.30
CA THR A 72 -10.11 9.93 -4.58
C THR A 72 -10.54 9.77 -3.12
N GLU A 73 -11.12 8.62 -2.77
CA GLU A 73 -11.45 8.23 -1.40
C GLU A 73 -10.48 7.18 -0.83
N GLY A 74 -9.41 6.88 -1.56
CA GLY A 74 -8.40 5.93 -1.14
C GLY A 74 -8.83 4.47 -1.27
N CYS A 75 -9.60 4.12 -2.31
CA CYS A 75 -10.03 2.76 -2.63
C CYS A 75 -9.50 2.36 -4.00
N TYR A 76 -8.70 1.29 -4.05
CA TYR A 76 -7.95 0.87 -5.23
C TYR A 76 -8.20 -0.59 -5.60
N THR A 77 -8.02 -0.92 -6.88
CA THR A 77 -7.82 -2.30 -7.36
C THR A 77 -6.38 -2.48 -7.84
N TRP A 78 -6.00 -3.73 -8.16
CA TRP A 78 -4.64 -4.01 -8.65
C TRP A 78 -4.38 -3.34 -10.00
N GLU A 79 -3.21 -2.73 -10.11
CA GLU A 79 -2.78 -1.99 -11.32
C GLU A 79 -3.80 -0.92 -11.76
N GLN A 80 -4.58 -0.41 -10.79
CA GLN A 80 -5.45 0.71 -11.05
C GLN A 80 -4.59 1.98 -11.26
N GLU A 81 -3.90 1.99 -12.36
CA GLU A 81 -3.46 3.22 -12.96
C GLU A 81 -4.71 3.81 -13.65
N TYR A 82 -5.43 4.71 -12.95
CA TYR A 82 -6.29 5.68 -13.60
C TYR A 82 -7.66 5.23 -14.13
N PHE A 83 -8.49 4.57 -13.32
CA PHE A 83 -9.90 4.43 -13.68
C PHE A 83 -10.87 4.86 -12.58
N ASP A 84 -10.60 5.97 -11.95
CA ASP A 84 -11.66 6.90 -11.66
C ASP A 84 -12.03 7.58 -12.99
N LEU A 85 -13.30 7.61 -13.34
CA LEU A 85 -13.75 8.36 -14.52
C LEU A 85 -13.48 9.87 -14.36
N THR A 86 -13.18 10.33 -13.13
CA THR A 86 -12.71 11.70 -12.86
C THR A 86 -11.24 11.88 -13.23
N ASP A 87 -10.39 10.82 -13.14
CA ASP A 87 -8.95 10.85 -13.41
C ASP A 87 -8.53 10.06 -14.65
N PHE A 88 -9.47 9.83 -15.58
CA PHE A 88 -9.16 9.19 -16.87
C PHE A 88 -8.05 9.96 -17.57
N GLU A 89 -6.83 9.45 -17.54
CA GLU A 89 -5.76 9.93 -18.41
C GLU A 89 -6.02 9.43 -19.84
N PHE A 90 -6.32 10.38 -20.71
CA PHE A 90 -6.41 10.10 -22.12
C PHE A 90 -5.07 9.51 -22.60
N SER A 91 -5.12 8.51 -23.45
CA SER A 91 -3.94 8.19 -24.24
C SER A 91 -3.50 9.44 -25.03
N LYS A 92 -2.21 9.57 -25.35
CA LYS A 92 -1.73 10.71 -26.15
C LYS A 92 -2.53 10.90 -27.43
N ALA A 93 -2.97 9.80 -28.06
CA ALA A 93 -3.80 9.83 -29.26
C ALA A 93 -5.20 10.38 -28.97
N ALA A 94 -5.89 9.86 -27.96
CA ALA A 94 -7.24 10.30 -27.60
C ALA A 94 -7.24 11.78 -27.13
N PHE A 95 -6.26 12.19 -26.30
CA PHE A 95 -6.15 13.59 -25.91
C PHE A 95 -5.88 14.51 -27.08
N SER A 96 -5.03 14.08 -28.03
CA SER A 96 -4.76 14.85 -29.24
C SER A 96 -5.99 14.99 -30.12
N GLU A 97 -6.82 13.95 -30.21
CA GLU A 97 -8.10 13.99 -30.93
C GLU A 97 -9.04 15.02 -30.32
N VAL A 98 -9.27 14.93 -29.00
CA VAL A 98 -10.11 15.87 -28.25
C VAL A 98 -9.59 17.31 -28.39
N TYR A 99 -8.28 17.51 -28.22
CA TYR A 99 -7.65 18.83 -28.35
C TYR A 99 -7.82 19.41 -29.74
N ASN A 100 -7.57 18.62 -30.77
CA ASN A 100 -7.73 19.03 -32.15
C ASN A 100 -9.19 19.40 -32.46
N LYS A 101 -10.16 18.63 -31.96
CA LYS A 101 -11.60 18.92 -32.14
C LYS A 101 -11.97 20.30 -31.55
N VAL A 102 -11.43 20.65 -30.36
CA VAL A 102 -11.65 21.97 -29.76
C VAL A 102 -10.95 23.06 -30.60
N THR A 103 -9.72 22.84 -31.05
CA THR A 103 -8.93 23.83 -31.80
C THR A 103 -9.31 23.91 -33.28
N ASP A 104 -10.14 23.03 -33.80
CA ASP A 104 -10.76 23.14 -35.11
C ASP A 104 -11.90 24.21 -35.11
N ASN A 105 -12.39 24.60 -33.92
CA ASN A 105 -13.21 25.78 -33.78
C ASN A 105 -12.35 27.04 -34.05
N PRO A 106 -12.77 27.94 -34.98
CA PRO A 106 -12.04 29.16 -35.33
C PRO A 106 -11.67 30.03 -34.10
N ASP A 107 -12.52 30.07 -33.09
CA ASP A 107 -12.29 30.86 -31.86
C ASP A 107 -11.07 30.36 -31.05
N TYR A 108 -10.72 29.09 -31.22
CA TYR A 108 -9.63 28.41 -30.49
C TYR A 108 -8.47 27.98 -31.40
N ALA A 109 -8.54 28.23 -32.69
CA ALA A 109 -7.51 27.80 -33.66
C ALA A 109 -6.10 28.27 -33.36
N GLY A 110 -5.95 29.41 -32.69
CA GLY A 110 -4.68 29.95 -32.24
C GLY A 110 -3.94 29.08 -31.23
N TYR A 111 -4.65 28.19 -30.53
CA TYR A 111 -4.05 27.31 -29.51
C TYR A 111 -3.52 25.99 -30.07
N LYS A 112 -3.75 25.68 -31.34
CA LYS A 112 -3.39 24.38 -31.96
C LYS A 112 -1.93 23.97 -31.76
N GLY A 113 -1.00 24.92 -31.80
CA GLY A 113 0.43 24.67 -31.64
C GLY A 113 0.86 24.24 -30.22
N TYR A 114 0.07 24.58 -29.22
CA TYR A 114 0.43 24.24 -27.82
C TYR A 114 0.36 22.74 -27.54
N LEU A 115 -0.40 21.95 -28.30
CA LEU A 115 -0.45 20.50 -28.16
C LEU A 115 0.93 19.83 -28.19
N SER A 116 1.89 20.42 -28.90
CA SER A 116 3.27 19.93 -28.99
C SER A 116 3.97 19.87 -27.62
N TYR A 117 3.61 20.70 -26.67
CA TYR A 117 4.19 20.68 -25.33
C TYR A 117 3.79 19.41 -24.55
N TYR A 118 2.56 18.92 -24.74
CA TYR A 118 2.09 17.67 -24.19
C TYR A 118 2.66 16.46 -24.95
N THR A 119 2.54 16.45 -26.28
CA THR A 119 2.92 15.29 -27.09
C THR A 119 4.43 15.01 -27.09
N SER A 120 5.25 16.04 -26.86
CA SER A 120 6.70 15.87 -26.67
C SER A 120 7.08 15.25 -25.30
N GLY A 121 6.10 15.08 -24.39
CA GLY A 121 6.35 14.59 -23.04
C GLY A 121 6.94 15.62 -22.07
N ARG A 122 6.93 16.92 -22.45
CA ARG A 122 7.41 17.99 -21.57
C ARG A 122 6.53 18.23 -20.36
N TYR A 123 5.25 17.94 -20.49
CA TYR A 123 4.23 18.05 -19.44
C TYR A 123 3.43 16.77 -19.36
N THR A 124 2.99 16.40 -18.14
CA THR A 124 1.89 15.44 -17.97
C THR A 124 0.60 16.06 -18.50
N GLN A 125 -0.43 15.26 -18.73
CA GLN A 125 -1.74 15.76 -19.17
C GLN A 125 -2.28 16.81 -18.19
N GLN A 126 -2.23 16.52 -16.87
CA GLN A 126 -2.71 17.45 -15.84
C GLN A 126 -1.93 18.77 -15.87
N GLN A 127 -0.60 18.71 -15.85
CA GLN A 127 0.24 19.90 -15.93
C GLN A 127 -0.04 20.73 -17.19
N PHE A 128 -0.31 20.06 -18.31
CA PHE A 128 -0.65 20.74 -19.56
C PHE A 128 -2.01 21.44 -19.47
N VAL A 129 -3.04 20.74 -18.95
CA VAL A 129 -4.38 21.33 -18.76
C VAL A 129 -4.34 22.48 -17.76
N ASP A 130 -3.54 22.38 -16.69
CA ASP A 130 -3.39 23.43 -15.68
C ASP A 130 -2.68 24.67 -16.26
N MET A 131 -1.70 24.47 -17.14
CA MET A 131 -1.05 25.56 -17.85
C MET A 131 -2.05 26.39 -18.68
N LEU A 132 -3.10 25.75 -19.21
CA LEU A 132 -4.15 26.42 -19.97
C LEU A 132 -5.06 27.34 -19.14
N ALA A 133 -4.91 27.36 -17.80
CA ALA A 133 -5.66 28.28 -16.92
C ALA A 133 -5.42 29.77 -17.25
N TYR A 134 -4.35 30.09 -17.97
CA TYR A 134 -4.15 31.44 -18.54
C TYR A 134 -5.22 31.83 -19.58
N TRP A 135 -5.94 30.85 -20.15
CA TRP A 135 -7.01 31.02 -21.14
C TRP A 135 -8.27 30.27 -20.68
N PRO A 136 -9.05 30.84 -19.74
CA PRO A 136 -10.10 30.13 -19.04
C PRO A 136 -11.22 29.62 -19.95
N ASP A 137 -11.57 30.36 -20.99
CA ASP A 137 -12.63 29.94 -21.93
C ASP A 137 -12.17 28.75 -22.77
N PHE A 138 -10.92 28.75 -23.23
CA PHE A 138 -10.32 27.63 -23.95
C PHE A 138 -10.16 26.39 -23.04
N GLN A 139 -9.64 26.61 -21.83
CA GLN A 139 -9.51 25.50 -20.85
C GLN A 139 -10.87 24.88 -20.54
N LYS A 140 -11.91 25.71 -20.37
CA LYS A 140 -13.26 25.21 -20.14
C LYS A 140 -13.77 24.41 -21.34
N ALA A 141 -13.63 24.92 -22.56
CA ALA A 141 -14.04 24.21 -23.76
C ALA A 141 -13.32 22.86 -23.92
N LEU A 142 -12.02 22.80 -23.57
CA LEU A 142 -11.28 21.56 -23.59
C LEU A 142 -11.78 20.58 -22.52
N LYS A 143 -12.04 21.02 -21.31
CA LYS A 143 -12.61 20.17 -20.25
C LYS A 143 -14.00 19.65 -20.62
N ASP A 144 -14.87 20.50 -21.15
CA ASP A 144 -16.20 20.10 -21.60
C ASP A 144 -16.12 19.01 -22.70
N GLU A 145 -15.19 19.14 -23.65
CA GLU A 145 -15.00 18.13 -24.69
C GLU A 145 -14.35 16.83 -24.16
N MET A 146 -13.43 16.96 -23.18
CA MET A 146 -12.87 15.79 -22.49
C MET A 146 -13.97 15.00 -21.78
N ASP A 147 -14.89 15.67 -21.09
CA ASP A 147 -16.01 15.04 -20.41
C ASP A 147 -17.01 14.41 -21.41
N ALA A 148 -17.27 15.08 -22.52
CA ALA A 148 -18.07 14.52 -23.60
C ALA A 148 -17.43 13.26 -24.23
N TYR A 149 -16.11 13.26 -24.41
CA TYR A 149 -15.39 12.10 -24.90
C TYR A 149 -15.50 10.92 -23.91
N LYS A 150 -15.29 11.16 -22.62
CA LYS A 150 -15.44 10.13 -21.56
C LYS A 150 -16.86 9.54 -21.56
N ALA A 151 -17.88 10.38 -21.66
CA ALA A 151 -19.29 9.95 -21.66
C ALA A 151 -19.64 9.07 -22.89
N ASN A 152 -18.87 9.19 -23.97
CA ASN A 152 -19.07 8.44 -25.22
C ASN A 152 -18.04 7.30 -25.41
N LEU A 153 -17.23 6.96 -24.39
CA LEU A 153 -16.31 5.84 -24.50
C LEU A 153 -17.07 4.56 -24.84
N PRO A 154 -16.54 3.72 -25.76
CA PRO A 154 -17.15 2.45 -26.09
C PRO A 154 -17.34 1.59 -24.83
N VAL A 155 -18.55 1.10 -24.62
CA VAL A 155 -18.91 0.19 -23.50
C VAL A 155 -17.95 -1.01 -23.43
N SER A 156 -17.38 -1.45 -24.54
CA SER A 156 -16.44 -2.58 -24.61
C SER A 156 -15.14 -2.39 -23.81
N ASP A 157 -14.61 -1.17 -23.74
CA ASP A 157 -13.37 -0.93 -22.99
C ASP A 157 -13.64 -0.75 -21.49
N PHE A 158 -14.78 -0.16 -21.15
CA PHE A 158 -15.29 -0.11 -19.78
C PHE A 158 -15.63 -1.52 -19.25
N GLU A 159 -16.27 -2.37 -20.05
CA GLU A 159 -16.60 -3.74 -19.66
C GLU A 159 -15.35 -4.61 -19.45
N LYS A 160 -14.32 -4.47 -20.27
CA LYS A 160 -13.04 -5.17 -20.09
C LYS A 160 -12.35 -4.72 -18.79
N TYR A 161 -12.37 -3.43 -18.54
CA TYR A 161 -11.82 -2.84 -17.35
C TYR A 161 -12.57 -3.33 -16.09
N GLU A 162 -13.90 -3.21 -16.06
CA GLU A 162 -14.72 -3.73 -14.96
C GLU A 162 -14.52 -5.25 -14.77
N ALA A 163 -14.40 -6.02 -15.82
CA ALA A 163 -14.16 -7.46 -15.72
C ALA A 163 -12.79 -7.77 -15.09
N SER A 164 -11.75 -7.03 -15.44
CA SER A 164 -10.41 -7.16 -14.88
C SER A 164 -10.41 -6.79 -13.39
N ASN A 165 -10.99 -5.66 -13.03
CA ASN A 165 -11.08 -5.20 -11.65
C ASN A 165 -11.98 -6.09 -10.78
N ARG A 166 -13.09 -6.58 -11.32
CA ARG A 166 -13.95 -7.53 -10.63
C ARG A 166 -13.24 -8.85 -10.33
N GLN A 167 -12.35 -9.33 -11.19
CA GLN A 167 -11.56 -10.54 -10.89
C GLN A 167 -10.65 -10.34 -9.70
N TYR A 168 -9.91 -9.23 -9.63
CA TYR A 168 -9.06 -8.92 -8.51
C TYR A 168 -9.87 -8.73 -7.22
N SER A 169 -10.82 -7.80 -7.22
CA SER A 169 -11.60 -7.45 -6.03
C SER A 169 -12.46 -8.62 -5.51
N LYS A 170 -12.94 -9.49 -6.39
CA LYS A 170 -13.64 -10.71 -6.03
C LYS A 170 -12.74 -11.70 -5.30
N LYS A 171 -11.47 -11.77 -5.65
CA LYS A 171 -10.50 -12.71 -5.07
C LYS A 171 -9.82 -12.15 -3.83
N TYR A 172 -9.41 -10.87 -3.87
CA TYR A 172 -8.52 -10.28 -2.88
C TYR A 172 -9.12 -9.10 -2.10
N GLY A 173 -10.36 -8.68 -2.42
CA GLY A 173 -10.93 -7.44 -1.90
C GLY A 173 -10.36 -6.21 -2.59
N TYR A 174 -10.63 -5.04 -2.03
CA TYR A 174 -9.97 -3.80 -2.47
C TYR A 174 -8.74 -3.52 -1.62
N LEU A 175 -7.84 -2.73 -2.17
CA LEU A 175 -6.74 -2.11 -1.46
C LEU A 175 -7.17 -0.70 -1.06
N TYR A 176 -6.77 -0.25 0.12
CA TYR A 176 -7.18 1.04 0.64
C TYR A 176 -5.96 1.81 1.14
N SER A 177 -5.98 3.15 0.99
CA SER A 177 -5.21 4.00 1.88
C SER A 177 -5.72 3.84 3.30
N LEU A 178 -4.98 4.28 4.33
CA LEU A 178 -5.46 4.17 5.71
C LEU A 178 -6.75 4.97 5.93
N GLU A 179 -6.86 6.15 5.33
CA GLU A 179 -8.09 6.96 5.36
C GLU A 179 -9.25 6.29 4.62
N GLY A 180 -8.99 5.72 3.45
CA GLY A 180 -9.98 4.93 2.71
C GLY A 180 -10.47 3.73 3.50
N ALA A 181 -9.55 3.02 4.16
CA ALA A 181 -9.87 1.90 5.03
C ALA A 181 -10.83 2.31 6.16
N ARG A 182 -10.57 3.45 6.83
CA ARG A 182 -11.42 4.00 7.90
C ARG A 182 -12.85 4.27 7.42
N LYS A 183 -13.01 4.79 6.21
CA LYS A 183 -14.32 5.04 5.59
C LYS A 183 -15.02 3.74 5.16
N ALA A 184 -14.24 2.75 4.73
CA ALA A 184 -14.78 1.51 4.18
C ALA A 184 -15.25 0.51 5.25
N ALA A 185 -14.79 0.60 6.49
CA ALA A 185 -15.19 -0.32 7.56
C ALA A 185 -16.71 -0.29 7.78
N PRO A 186 -17.42 -1.44 7.82
CA PRO A 186 -18.86 -1.47 8.02
C PRO A 186 -19.23 -1.18 9.47
N GLU A 187 -20.48 -0.75 9.67
CA GLU A 187 -21.01 -0.49 11.02
C GLU A 187 -20.90 -1.73 11.91
N GLY A 188 -20.46 -1.53 13.15
CA GLY A 188 -20.21 -2.59 14.12
C GLY A 188 -18.90 -3.37 13.93
N TRP A 189 -18.13 -3.01 12.92
CA TRP A 189 -16.78 -3.53 12.66
C TRP A 189 -15.76 -2.38 12.67
N ARG A 190 -14.50 -2.73 12.88
CA ARG A 190 -13.39 -1.77 12.84
C ARG A 190 -12.20 -2.31 12.06
N ILE A 191 -11.35 -1.41 11.58
CA ILE A 191 -9.99 -1.76 11.20
C ILE A 191 -9.29 -2.22 12.48
N PRO A 192 -8.58 -3.36 12.46
CA PRO A 192 -7.89 -3.85 13.65
C PRO A 192 -6.84 -2.85 14.13
N SER A 193 -6.78 -2.65 15.43
CA SER A 193 -5.66 -1.97 16.07
C SER A 193 -4.41 -2.86 16.07
N ASP A 194 -3.24 -2.29 16.34
CA ASP A 194 -2.02 -3.06 16.58
C ASP A 194 -2.22 -4.05 17.75
N ASN A 195 -2.99 -3.64 18.77
CA ASN A 195 -3.32 -4.50 19.89
C ASN A 195 -4.29 -5.64 19.52
N ASP A 196 -5.22 -5.41 18.58
CA ASP A 196 -6.08 -6.48 18.07
C ASP A 196 -5.24 -7.57 17.38
N TRP A 197 -4.28 -7.18 16.55
CA TRP A 197 -3.33 -8.11 15.95
C TRP A 197 -2.49 -8.85 17.00
N LYS A 198 -2.00 -8.14 18.03
CA LYS A 198 -1.23 -8.76 19.13
C LYS A 198 -2.03 -9.81 19.89
N LYS A 199 -3.32 -9.57 20.14
CA LYS A 199 -4.21 -10.56 20.75
C LYS A 199 -4.36 -11.82 19.87
N LEU A 200 -4.56 -11.63 18.57
CA LEU A 200 -4.59 -12.72 17.60
C LEU A 200 -3.24 -13.48 17.62
N GLU A 201 -2.12 -12.77 17.50
CA GLU A 201 -0.76 -13.33 17.50
C GLU A 201 -0.46 -14.13 18.76
N SER A 202 -0.99 -13.70 19.92
CA SER A 202 -0.89 -14.45 21.20
C SER A 202 -1.64 -15.79 21.13
N VAL A 203 -2.83 -15.84 20.52
CA VAL A 203 -3.58 -17.09 20.33
C VAL A 203 -2.84 -18.06 19.42
N LEU A 204 -2.07 -17.53 18.45
CA LEU A 204 -1.20 -18.33 17.58
C LEU A 204 0.05 -18.89 18.29
N GLY A 205 0.28 -18.51 19.54
CA GLY A 205 1.42 -18.95 20.35
C GLY A 205 2.68 -18.09 20.21
N MET A 206 2.57 -16.88 19.66
CA MET A 206 3.68 -15.94 19.63
C MET A 206 4.02 -15.49 21.06
N SER A 207 5.28 -15.45 21.41
CA SER A 207 5.75 -15.06 22.76
C SER A 207 5.55 -13.55 23.03
N ASP A 208 5.44 -13.18 24.30
CA ASP A 208 5.27 -11.78 24.71
C ASP A 208 6.45 -10.89 24.29
N SER A 209 7.65 -11.44 24.16
CA SER A 209 8.81 -10.72 23.65
C SER A 209 8.69 -10.43 22.16
N GLU A 210 8.32 -11.43 21.37
CA GLU A 210 8.20 -11.31 19.92
C GLU A 210 7.02 -10.42 19.48
N ILE A 211 5.88 -10.49 20.19
CA ILE A 211 4.68 -9.71 19.90
C ILE A 211 4.98 -8.20 19.78
N ASN A 212 5.91 -7.70 20.58
CA ASN A 212 6.25 -6.27 20.65
C ASN A 212 7.38 -5.85 19.70
N GLU A 213 8.11 -6.79 19.11
CA GLU A 213 9.13 -6.46 18.12
C GLU A 213 8.51 -5.75 16.90
N THR A 214 9.24 -4.80 16.34
CA THR A 214 8.84 -4.04 15.15
C THR A 214 9.93 -4.08 14.09
N ASN A 215 9.54 -3.89 12.84
CA ASN A 215 10.40 -4.01 11.66
C ASN A 215 11.10 -5.37 11.58
N ALA A 216 10.37 -6.44 11.98
CA ALA A 216 10.88 -7.79 12.08
C ALA A 216 9.85 -8.85 11.65
N TRP A 217 10.34 -9.98 11.17
CA TRP A 217 9.59 -11.22 11.02
C TRP A 217 9.58 -11.96 12.36
N ARG A 218 8.41 -12.25 12.91
CA ARG A 218 8.20 -12.72 14.27
C ARG A 218 7.31 -13.97 14.31
N GLY A 219 7.45 -14.79 15.37
CA GLY A 219 6.59 -15.92 15.64
C GLY A 219 6.74 -17.04 14.62
N GLU A 220 7.77 -17.87 14.77
CA GLU A 220 7.97 -19.03 13.91
C GLU A 220 6.73 -19.95 13.93
N GLY A 221 6.15 -20.22 12.75
CA GLY A 221 4.91 -20.98 12.59
C GLY A 221 3.63 -20.14 12.56
N CYS A 222 3.58 -18.96 13.19
CA CYS A 222 2.37 -18.13 13.28
C CYS A 222 1.82 -17.74 11.90
N GLY A 223 2.69 -17.35 10.97
CA GLY A 223 2.29 -17.01 9.60
C GLY A 223 1.68 -18.20 8.85
N THR A 224 2.12 -19.42 9.15
CA THR A 224 1.55 -20.64 8.56
C THR A 224 0.11 -20.86 9.02
N TYR A 225 -0.20 -20.60 10.30
CA TYR A 225 -1.56 -20.75 10.83
C TYR A 225 -2.56 -19.78 10.20
N LEU A 226 -2.10 -18.62 9.72
CA LEU A 226 -2.96 -17.60 9.11
C LEU A 226 -3.22 -17.82 7.62
N LYS A 227 -2.44 -18.64 6.93
CA LYS A 227 -2.60 -18.90 5.48
C LYS A 227 -3.81 -19.76 5.18
N GLU A 228 -4.12 -19.91 3.90
CA GLU A 228 -5.17 -20.81 3.41
C GLU A 228 -4.93 -22.24 3.91
N GLY A 229 -5.96 -22.83 4.51
CA GLY A 229 -5.89 -24.16 5.13
C GLY A 229 -5.17 -24.19 6.48
N GLY A 230 -4.70 -23.06 7.00
CA GLY A 230 -4.07 -22.97 8.33
C GLY A 230 -5.05 -23.09 9.48
N ALA A 231 -4.57 -23.55 10.64
CA ALA A 231 -5.39 -23.87 11.81
C ALA A 231 -6.17 -22.67 12.40
N ALA A 232 -5.75 -21.44 12.15
CA ALA A 232 -6.46 -20.24 12.59
C ALA A 232 -7.73 -19.94 11.77
N LEU A 233 -7.98 -20.64 10.67
CA LEU A 233 -9.09 -20.41 9.74
C LEU A 233 -9.16 -18.97 9.21
N PHE A 234 -8.07 -18.22 9.34
CA PHE A 234 -8.00 -16.82 8.97
C PHE A 234 -7.92 -16.61 7.44
N ASN A 235 -7.34 -17.57 6.71
CA ASN A 235 -7.25 -17.58 5.25
C ASN A 235 -6.67 -16.27 4.67
N ALA A 236 -5.48 -15.89 5.12
CA ALA A 236 -4.79 -14.69 4.64
C ALA A 236 -4.63 -14.73 3.11
N GLN A 237 -5.16 -13.72 2.45
CA GLN A 237 -5.12 -13.59 1.00
C GLN A 237 -3.90 -12.79 0.56
N MET A 238 -3.18 -13.25 -0.46
CA MET A 238 -1.94 -12.65 -0.96
C MET A 238 -2.25 -11.65 -2.07
N GLY A 239 -2.96 -10.58 -1.71
CA GLY A 239 -3.41 -9.55 -2.66
C GLY A 239 -2.28 -8.64 -3.15
N GLY A 240 -1.10 -8.65 -2.54
CA GLY A 240 -0.08 -7.64 -2.79
C GLY A 240 -0.42 -6.30 -2.16
N CYS A 241 0.23 -5.25 -2.64
CA CYS A 241 -0.02 -3.88 -2.19
C CYS A 241 0.41 -2.87 -3.26
N GLU A 242 0.00 -1.62 -3.08
CA GLU A 242 0.67 -0.48 -3.66
C GLU A 242 1.62 0.13 -2.63
N ALA A 243 2.88 0.26 -2.98
CA ALA A 243 3.92 0.78 -2.10
C ALA A 243 4.82 1.79 -2.82
N TYR A 244 5.42 2.71 -2.07
CA TYR A 244 6.39 3.66 -2.60
C TYR A 244 7.78 3.01 -2.61
N SER A 245 8.35 2.86 -3.81
CA SER A 245 9.73 2.41 -4.01
C SER A 245 10.61 3.61 -4.26
N ALA A 246 11.29 4.15 -3.30
CA ALA A 246 12.29 5.25 -3.37
C ALA A 246 12.10 6.34 -4.47
N VAL A 247 11.47 6.04 -5.60
CA VAL A 247 11.29 6.91 -6.77
C VAL A 247 9.86 6.96 -7.33
N ARG A 248 9.04 5.92 -7.07
CA ARG A 248 7.66 5.83 -7.58
C ARG A 248 6.81 4.87 -6.77
N TYR A 249 5.49 4.98 -6.91
CA TYR A 249 4.54 3.98 -6.43
C TYR A 249 4.52 2.78 -7.37
N GLU A 250 4.48 1.58 -6.81
CA GLU A 250 4.48 0.33 -7.56
C GLU A 250 3.51 -0.68 -6.94
N TRP A 251 2.83 -1.41 -7.79
CA TRP A 251 2.04 -2.58 -7.41
C TRP A 251 2.97 -3.78 -7.28
N ILE A 252 3.06 -4.35 -6.08
CA ILE A 252 4.04 -5.38 -5.80
C ILE A 252 3.45 -6.59 -5.10
N ARG A 253 4.03 -7.75 -5.34
CA ARG A 253 3.87 -9.01 -4.62
C ARG A 253 2.45 -9.59 -4.59
N GLN A 254 1.61 -9.35 -5.61
CA GLN A 254 0.37 -10.08 -5.79
C GLN A 254 0.66 -11.59 -5.94
N GLY A 255 -0.09 -12.42 -5.20
CA GLY A 255 0.12 -13.86 -5.15
C GLY A 255 1.23 -14.31 -4.20
N GLU A 256 2.06 -13.41 -3.69
CA GLU A 256 3.18 -13.72 -2.81
C GLU A 256 2.96 -13.25 -1.37
N CYS A 257 2.38 -12.05 -1.19
CA CYS A 257 2.20 -11.42 0.11
C CYS A 257 0.81 -10.83 0.28
N GLY A 258 0.29 -10.91 1.50
CA GLY A 258 -0.82 -10.10 1.98
C GLY A 258 -0.30 -9.04 2.93
N TYR A 259 -0.70 -7.79 2.69
CA TYR A 259 -0.38 -6.65 3.53
C TYR A 259 -1.66 -6.13 4.15
N TYR A 260 -1.65 -5.89 5.45
CA TYR A 260 -2.85 -5.58 6.23
C TYR A 260 -2.64 -4.36 7.10
N TRP A 261 -3.53 -3.39 6.98
CA TRP A 261 -3.56 -2.22 7.83
C TRP A 261 -3.83 -2.55 9.29
N THR A 262 -3.24 -1.75 10.17
CA THR A 262 -3.81 -1.43 11.48
C THR A 262 -4.39 -0.02 11.46
N ASN A 263 -5.18 0.36 12.47
CA ASN A 263 -5.76 1.69 12.57
C ASN A 263 -4.84 2.72 13.24
N GLU A 264 -3.62 2.32 13.60
CA GLU A 264 -2.66 3.23 14.22
C GLU A 264 -1.79 3.93 13.19
N GLU A 265 -1.58 5.20 13.46
CA GLU A 265 -0.56 6.02 12.82
C GLU A 265 0.33 6.69 13.87
N TRP A 266 1.60 6.88 13.53
CA TRP A 266 2.58 7.57 14.34
C TRP A 266 3.07 8.81 13.61
N GLU A 267 3.33 9.86 14.38
CA GLU A 267 3.97 11.07 13.91
C GLU A 267 5.39 11.12 14.48
N THR A 268 6.37 11.27 13.61
CA THR A 268 7.77 11.43 14.00
C THR A 268 8.27 12.78 13.51
N GLU A 269 8.79 13.60 14.41
CA GLU A 269 9.47 14.83 14.06
C GLU A 269 10.86 14.50 13.50
N VAL A 270 11.11 14.89 12.25
CA VAL A 270 12.42 14.75 11.61
C VAL A 270 13.08 16.12 11.54
N ALA A 271 14.25 16.26 12.14
CA ALA A 271 15.06 17.48 12.02
C ALA A 271 15.41 17.70 10.54
N GLY A 272 15.04 18.84 10.00
CA GLY A 272 15.34 19.20 8.62
C GLY A 272 16.85 19.15 8.36
N SER A 273 17.31 18.27 7.48
CA SER A 273 18.67 18.30 6.98
C SER A 273 18.84 19.56 6.12
N SER A 274 19.58 20.54 6.62
CA SER A 274 20.04 21.65 5.80
C SER A 274 21.00 21.11 4.74
N SER A 275 20.52 20.97 3.50
CA SER A 275 21.39 20.73 2.36
C SER A 275 22.25 21.98 2.16
N SER A 276 23.48 21.96 2.69
CA SER A 276 24.51 22.92 2.35
C SER A 276 24.96 22.64 0.91
N SER A 277 24.39 23.34 -0.05
CA SER A 277 24.99 23.45 -1.37
C SER A 277 26.25 24.33 -1.22
N SER A 278 27.41 23.68 -1.16
CA SER A 278 28.69 24.34 -1.32
C SER A 278 28.86 24.77 -2.78
N SER A 279 28.56 26.02 -3.07
CA SER A 279 29.07 26.66 -4.27
C SER A 279 30.32 27.44 -3.89
N ASP A 280 31.47 26.85 -4.20
CA ASP A 280 32.75 27.61 -4.25
C ASP A 280 32.65 28.71 -5.25
N SER A 281 32.72 29.94 -4.78
CA SER A 281 33.24 31.06 -5.57
C SER A 281 33.93 32.06 -4.64
N SER A 282 35.23 32.07 -4.77
CA SER A 282 36.15 33.03 -4.17
C SER A 282 35.92 34.45 -4.69
N SER A 283 35.69 35.40 -3.80
CA SER A 283 36.21 36.76 -3.94
C SER A 283 36.13 37.53 -2.62
N SER A 284 37.24 38.03 -2.21
CA SER A 284 37.50 38.87 -1.03
C SER A 284 36.90 40.26 -1.18
N SER A 285 36.28 40.79 -0.10
CA SER A 285 36.52 42.17 0.36
C SER A 285 35.84 42.45 1.71
N ASN A 286 36.56 43.21 2.50
CA ASN A 286 36.31 43.73 3.85
C ASN A 286 34.97 44.45 4.06
N GLY A 287 34.42 44.36 5.27
CA GLY A 287 33.58 45.41 5.83
C GLY A 287 32.61 44.97 6.94
N SER A 288 33.03 45.18 8.19
CA SER A 288 32.28 45.69 9.37
C SER A 288 30.94 45.06 9.75
N SER A 289 30.94 44.36 10.89
CA SER A 289 30.00 44.26 12.02
C SER A 289 28.62 44.87 11.89
N SER A 290 27.60 44.01 12.03
CA SER A 290 26.46 44.18 12.96
C SER A 290 25.82 42.82 13.24
N GLU A 291 25.83 42.38 14.49
CA GLU A 291 25.06 41.24 14.99
C GLU A 291 23.59 41.59 14.91
N SER A 292 22.85 40.83 14.15
CA SER A 292 21.42 40.63 14.37
C SER A 292 21.21 39.12 14.38
N GLY A 293 20.97 38.58 15.58
CA GLY A 293 20.54 37.19 15.78
C GLY A 293 19.22 36.98 15.06
N SER A 294 19.25 36.33 13.93
CA SER A 294 18.07 35.72 13.35
C SER A 294 18.07 34.27 13.82
N ASP A 295 17.18 33.97 14.77
CA ASP A 295 16.82 32.60 15.10
C ASP A 295 16.35 31.94 13.82
N LYS A 296 17.22 31.11 13.23
CA LYS A 296 16.82 30.19 12.17
C LYS A 296 15.96 29.12 12.84
N GLU A 297 14.66 29.30 12.82
CA GLU A 297 13.72 28.20 13.02
C GLU A 297 14.09 27.10 12.03
N THR A 298 14.65 26.03 12.57
CA THR A 298 14.86 24.80 11.80
C THR A 298 13.49 24.24 11.54
N ALA A 299 13.01 24.31 10.30
CA ALA A 299 11.72 23.74 9.94
C ALA A 299 11.74 22.22 10.23
N GLN A 300 11.04 21.83 11.28
CA GLN A 300 10.79 20.43 11.60
C GLN A 300 9.76 19.90 10.60
N SER A 301 10.04 18.79 9.94
CA SER A 301 9.06 18.10 9.12
C SER A 301 8.45 16.94 9.91
N ILE A 302 7.11 16.87 9.94
CA ILE A 302 6.39 15.76 10.55
C ILE A 302 6.26 14.65 9.50
N VAL A 303 6.71 13.46 9.84
CA VAL A 303 6.54 12.25 9.03
C VAL A 303 5.48 11.38 9.71
N LYS A 304 4.47 10.97 8.94
CA LYS A 304 3.42 10.08 9.40
C LYS A 304 3.70 8.65 8.92
N GLU A 305 3.57 7.69 9.82
CA GLU A 305 3.74 6.27 9.52
C GLU A 305 2.55 5.47 10.02
N GLY A 306 2.07 4.52 9.20
CA GLY A 306 1.06 3.54 9.63
C GLY A 306 1.70 2.22 10.04
N ILE A 307 1.10 1.50 10.98
CA ILE A 307 1.53 0.16 11.37
C ILE A 307 0.84 -0.88 10.49
N VAL A 308 1.60 -1.86 10.03
CA VAL A 308 1.11 -2.89 9.13
C VAL A 308 1.55 -4.29 9.54
N ARG A 309 0.82 -5.30 9.06
CA ARG A 309 1.21 -6.71 9.07
C ARG A 309 1.44 -7.21 7.66
N GLN A 310 2.47 -8.06 7.48
CA GLN A 310 2.70 -8.77 6.24
C GLN A 310 2.73 -10.28 6.51
N ILE A 311 2.01 -11.03 5.68
CA ILE A 311 2.00 -12.48 5.65
C ILE A 311 2.47 -12.88 4.25
N ALA A 312 3.43 -13.80 4.15
CA ALA A 312 4.03 -14.17 2.88
C ALA A 312 4.03 -15.68 2.65
N ILE A 313 3.90 -16.11 1.40
CA ILE A 313 3.93 -17.56 1.07
C ILE A 313 5.26 -18.21 1.44
N PHE A 314 6.35 -17.45 1.39
CA PHE A 314 7.72 -17.89 1.62
C PHE A 314 8.19 -17.80 3.09
N SER A 315 7.34 -17.34 4.02
CA SER A 315 7.69 -17.21 5.44
C SER A 315 6.65 -17.88 6.34
N SER A 316 7.11 -18.59 7.36
CA SER A 316 6.25 -19.12 8.45
C SER A 316 5.93 -18.07 9.50
N LYS A 317 6.60 -16.92 9.48
CA LYS A 317 6.49 -15.81 10.42
C LYS A 317 5.53 -14.73 9.92
N ILE A 318 5.17 -13.81 10.82
CA ILE A 318 4.41 -12.58 10.52
C ILE A 318 5.34 -11.39 10.64
N TRP A 319 5.40 -10.55 9.60
CA TRP A 319 6.12 -9.30 9.69
C TRP A 319 5.23 -8.22 10.33
N ARG A 320 5.81 -7.45 11.23
CA ARG A 320 5.21 -6.23 11.79
C ARG A 320 6.18 -5.07 11.59
N GLY A 321 5.70 -3.98 11.04
CA GLY A 321 6.51 -2.80 10.84
C GLY A 321 5.68 -1.59 10.47
N THR A 322 6.36 -0.52 10.06
CA THR A 322 5.76 0.73 9.65
C THR A 322 5.88 0.95 8.16
N THR A 323 5.00 1.78 7.64
CA THR A 323 5.02 2.30 6.28
C THR A 323 4.74 3.79 6.31
N LEU A 324 5.41 4.55 5.45
CA LEU A 324 5.16 5.98 5.30
C LEU A 324 3.73 6.21 4.80
N LEU A 325 3.02 7.12 5.44
CA LEU A 325 1.71 7.58 5.01
C LEU A 325 1.86 8.89 4.24
N GLY A 326 1.17 8.95 3.11
CA GLY A 326 0.91 10.19 2.40
C GLY A 326 2.13 11.01 1.97
N ASN A 327 2.53 10.89 0.73
CA ASN A 327 3.22 11.99 0.06
C ASN A 327 2.18 12.68 -0.83
N LYS A 328 1.87 13.90 -0.56
CA LYS A 328 0.90 14.91 -1.07
C LYS A 328 -0.07 14.54 -2.20
N ASP A 329 0.24 13.53 -3.04
CA ASP A 329 -0.53 13.23 -4.25
C ASP A 329 -1.02 11.77 -4.34
N ARG A 330 -0.51 10.86 -3.50
CA ARG A 330 -0.87 9.44 -3.51
C ARG A 330 -0.49 8.75 -2.19
N ASP A 331 -1.33 7.83 -1.73
CA ASP A 331 -1.08 7.01 -0.55
C ASP A 331 -0.69 5.58 -0.93
N VAL A 332 0.07 4.92 -0.05
CA VAL A 332 0.23 3.48 -0.10
C VAL A 332 -1.12 2.79 0.13
N ALA A 333 -1.36 1.65 -0.52
CA ALA A 333 -2.64 0.95 -0.43
C ALA A 333 -2.46 -0.52 -0.04
N TYR A 334 -3.15 -0.93 1.03
CA TYR A 334 -3.10 -2.27 1.59
C TYR A 334 -4.50 -2.85 1.81
N SER A 335 -4.56 -4.17 2.01
CA SER A 335 -5.79 -4.88 2.36
C SER A 335 -6.26 -4.54 3.78
N VAL A 336 -7.53 -4.75 4.04
CA VAL A 336 -8.15 -4.63 5.36
C VAL A 336 -8.82 -5.94 5.74
N ARG A 337 -8.60 -6.39 6.97
CA ARG A 337 -9.37 -7.43 7.66
C ARG A 337 -10.09 -6.79 8.82
N CYS A 338 -11.39 -6.59 8.69
CA CYS A 338 -12.16 -6.01 9.79
C CYS A 338 -12.28 -7.00 10.95
N VAL A 339 -12.37 -6.42 12.16
CA VAL A 339 -12.50 -7.13 13.43
C VAL A 339 -13.60 -6.51 14.27
N LYS A 340 -14.19 -7.28 15.15
CA LYS A 340 -15.06 -6.82 16.26
C LYS A 340 -14.85 -7.71 17.48
N ASP A 341 -15.25 -7.23 18.65
CA ASP A 341 -15.19 -8.04 19.86
C ASP A 341 -16.22 -9.16 19.81
N ALA A 342 -15.86 -10.34 20.32
CA ALA A 342 -16.80 -11.42 20.54
C ALA A 342 -17.62 -11.10 21.81
N ASN A 343 -18.95 -11.07 21.69
CA ASN A 343 -19.88 -10.87 22.80
C ASN A 343 -19.90 -12.07 23.74
#